data_89f94c8c3868f45354449f7911279074
#
_entry.id   89f94c8c3868f45354449f7911279074
#
_cell.length_a   1.000
_cell.length_b   1.000
_cell.length_c   1.000
_cell.angle_alpha   90.00
_cell.angle_beta   90.00
_cell.angle_gamma   90.00
#
_symmetry.space_group_name_H-M   'P 1'
#
loop_
_entity.id
_entity.type
_entity.pdbx_description
1 polymer ?
#
loop_
_entity_poly.entity_id
_entity_poly.type
_entity_poly.pdbx_seq_one_letter_code
_entity_poly.pdbx_strand_id
1 'polypeptide(L)'
;MSAPLGNWEGQSTTRPSLFNGQYYSWWKNRMRDHIIGEDYELWDIVTDGPLATMKKNAEGVDVPKIRADCTAEDLRKLEKNAKANKWLMCGLGPNKYNRIQSCTTAKEIWDTLQVANEGTVQVKRSRGTLLYSQYENFSMKEGETIQEIYIRFTTLTNELKSLGRTLLEEDKVEKILTRVLPVSWESKITAI
;
A
#
# COMPACT_ATOMS: atom_id res chain seq x y z
N MET A 1 6.62 -10.42 -4.21
CA MET A 1 5.34 -10.36 -4.96
C MET A 1 5.66 -10.45 -6.44
N SER A 2 5.23 -11.52 -7.10
CA SER A 2 5.45 -11.70 -8.53
C SER A 2 4.54 -10.75 -9.31
N ALA A 3 5.06 -10.17 -10.41
CA ALA A 3 4.26 -9.41 -11.34
C ALA A 3 3.16 -10.30 -11.95
N PRO A 4 1.98 -9.76 -12.26
CA PRO A 4 0.92 -10.53 -12.89
C PRO A 4 1.38 -11.05 -14.25
N LEU A 5 1.33 -12.36 -14.44
CA LEU A 5 1.52 -12.99 -15.75
C LEU A 5 0.40 -12.49 -16.68
N GLY A 6 0.73 -11.67 -17.66
CA GLY A 6 -0.18 -11.34 -18.76
C GLY A 6 -0.64 -9.89 -18.92
N ASN A 7 -0.29 -8.95 -18.06
CA ASN A 7 -0.56 -7.53 -18.30
C ASN A 7 0.67 -6.80 -18.86
N TRP A 8 0.92 -7.04 -20.14
CA TRP A 8 1.95 -6.32 -20.94
C TRP A 8 1.45 -4.96 -21.45
N GLU A 9 0.48 -4.33 -20.76
CA GLU A 9 0.21 -2.91 -21.01
C GLU A 9 1.47 -2.15 -20.65
N GLY A 10 2.09 -1.65 -21.69
CA GLY A 10 3.44 -1.18 -21.73
C GLY A 10 3.78 -0.27 -20.56
N GLN A 11 4.96 -0.44 -20.04
CA GLN A 11 5.58 0.48 -19.08
C GLN A 11 5.69 1.85 -19.76
N SER A 12 4.60 2.61 -19.72
CA SER A 12 4.61 4.00 -20.19
C SER A 12 5.22 4.86 -19.10
N THR A 13 6.21 5.64 -19.43
CA THR A 13 6.77 6.67 -18.54
C THR A 13 5.80 7.83 -18.32
N THR A 14 4.82 7.99 -19.21
CA THR A 14 3.86 9.10 -19.19
C THR A 14 2.47 8.72 -18.71
N ARG A 15 2.16 7.44 -18.58
CA ARG A 15 0.85 6.96 -18.11
C ARG A 15 1.01 6.12 -16.85
N PRO A 16 0.18 6.37 -15.81
CA PRO A 16 0.18 5.54 -14.62
C PRO A 16 -0.33 4.13 -14.95
N SER A 17 0.10 3.15 -14.15
CA SER A 17 -0.42 1.79 -14.24
C SER A 17 -1.91 1.76 -13.93
N LEU A 18 -2.69 1.06 -14.75
CA LEU A 18 -4.14 0.94 -14.56
C LEU A 18 -4.49 -0.06 -13.47
N PHE A 19 -5.32 0.34 -12.51
CA PHE A 19 -5.86 -0.54 -11.47
C PHE A 19 -7.22 -1.11 -11.88
N ASN A 20 -7.27 -2.38 -12.18
CA ASN A 20 -8.50 -3.11 -12.52
C ASN A 20 -9.15 -3.84 -11.32
N GLY A 21 -8.50 -3.82 -10.15
CA GLY A 21 -8.96 -4.46 -8.93
C GLY A 21 -8.13 -5.65 -8.46
N GLN A 22 -7.17 -6.06 -9.24
CA GLN A 22 -6.20 -7.11 -8.87
C GLN A 22 -4.85 -6.49 -8.53
N TYR A 23 -4.05 -7.17 -7.71
CA TYR A 23 -2.68 -6.78 -7.38
C TYR A 23 -2.56 -5.34 -6.84
N TYR A 24 -3.46 -4.95 -5.93
CA TYR A 24 -3.50 -3.59 -5.36
C TYR A 24 -2.15 -3.11 -4.82
N SER A 25 -1.43 -3.92 -4.06
CA SER A 25 -0.14 -3.55 -3.47
C SER A 25 0.92 -3.25 -4.53
N TRP A 26 0.91 -4.00 -5.65
CA TRP A 26 1.80 -3.75 -6.79
C TRP A 26 1.45 -2.42 -7.48
N TRP A 27 0.15 -2.21 -7.78
CA TRP A 27 -0.33 -0.97 -8.39
C TRP A 27 -0.04 0.24 -7.49
N LYS A 28 -0.31 0.13 -6.18
CA LYS A 28 -0.08 1.18 -5.19
C LYS A 28 1.35 1.72 -5.22
N ASN A 29 2.35 0.82 -5.23
CA ASN A 29 3.75 1.20 -5.28
C ASN A 29 4.10 1.89 -6.60
N ARG A 30 3.65 1.35 -7.73
CA ARG A 30 3.91 1.96 -9.05
C ARG A 30 3.25 3.32 -9.21
N MET A 31 2.02 3.49 -8.69
CA MET A 31 1.33 4.78 -8.72
C MET A 31 2.07 5.81 -7.86
N ARG A 32 2.51 5.41 -6.65
CA ARG A 32 3.35 6.27 -5.81
C ARG A 32 4.61 6.72 -6.54
N ASP A 33 5.35 5.77 -7.10
CA ASP A 33 6.62 6.05 -7.76
C ASP A 33 6.42 6.91 -9.02
N HIS A 34 5.30 6.72 -9.73
CA HIS A 34 4.92 7.55 -10.86
C HIS A 34 4.63 9.00 -10.45
N ILE A 35 3.84 9.21 -9.38
CA ILE A 35 3.49 10.55 -8.88
C ILE A 35 4.73 11.27 -8.35
N ILE A 36 5.58 10.59 -7.58
CA ILE A 36 6.85 11.14 -7.06
C ILE A 36 7.79 11.51 -8.20
N GLY A 37 7.88 10.68 -9.24
CA GLY A 37 8.71 10.93 -10.42
C GLY A 37 8.26 12.13 -11.25
N GLU A 38 6.97 12.51 -11.16
CA GLU A 38 6.45 13.72 -11.81
C GLU A 38 6.75 14.99 -11.00
N ASP A 39 6.44 14.97 -9.71
CA ASP A 39 6.68 16.08 -8.77
C ASP A 39 6.42 15.56 -7.34
N TYR A 40 7.42 15.67 -6.47
CA TYR A 40 7.33 15.17 -5.10
C TYR A 40 6.19 15.84 -4.29
N GLU A 41 5.92 17.13 -4.54
CA GLU A 41 4.84 17.86 -3.87
C GLU A 41 3.44 17.31 -4.22
N LEU A 42 3.28 16.66 -5.38
CA LEU A 42 2.03 15.96 -5.70
C LEU A 42 1.81 14.76 -4.79
N TRP A 43 2.88 14.11 -4.35
CA TRP A 43 2.78 13.01 -3.40
C TRP A 43 2.38 13.52 -2.00
N ASP A 44 2.91 14.65 -1.56
CA ASP A 44 2.48 15.29 -0.31
C ASP A 44 0.98 15.64 -0.36
N ILE A 45 0.47 16.12 -1.50
CA ILE A 45 -0.96 16.37 -1.69
C ILE A 45 -1.79 15.07 -1.57
N VAL A 46 -1.27 13.95 -2.03
CA VAL A 46 -1.94 12.65 -1.91
C VAL A 46 -1.94 12.14 -0.47
N THR A 47 -0.87 12.39 0.29
CA THR A 47 -0.73 11.90 1.67
C THR A 47 -1.31 12.84 2.72
N ASP A 48 -1.04 14.12 2.60
CA ASP A 48 -1.35 15.11 3.63
C ASP A 48 -2.63 15.90 3.31
N GLY A 49 -2.98 15.97 2.04
CA GLY A 49 -4.17 16.65 1.55
C GLY A 49 -3.86 17.85 0.64
N PRO A 50 -4.91 18.51 0.13
CA PRO A 50 -4.76 19.58 -0.84
C PRO A 50 -4.08 20.81 -0.24
N LEU A 51 -3.25 21.47 -1.05
CA LEU A 51 -2.68 22.76 -0.71
C LEU A 51 -3.81 23.79 -0.56
N ALA A 52 -3.96 24.33 0.64
CA ALA A 52 -5.03 25.27 0.97
C ALA A 52 -4.74 26.67 0.41
N THR A 53 -5.80 27.32 -0.07
CA THR A 53 -5.79 28.75 -0.43
C THR A 53 -6.79 29.48 0.45
N MET A 54 -6.29 30.18 1.47
CA MET A 54 -7.09 30.81 2.52
C MET A 54 -6.96 32.32 2.51
N LYS A 55 -8.02 33.04 2.97
CA LYS A 55 -8.00 34.48 3.27
C LYS A 55 -8.73 34.72 4.58
N LYS A 56 -8.45 35.83 5.22
CA LYS A 56 -9.22 36.27 6.39
C LYS A 56 -10.46 37.03 5.93
N ASN A 57 -11.60 36.70 6.52
CA ASN A 57 -12.84 37.45 6.33
C ASN A 57 -12.82 38.74 7.21
N ALA A 58 -13.91 39.50 7.18
CA ALA A 58 -14.06 40.73 7.97
C ALA A 58 -13.97 40.52 9.49
N GLU A 59 -14.20 39.29 9.95
CA GLU A 59 -14.17 38.86 11.36
C GLU A 59 -12.83 38.25 11.77
N GLY A 60 -11.83 38.24 10.86
CA GLY A 60 -10.50 37.68 11.09
C GLY A 60 -10.40 36.14 11.01
N VAL A 61 -11.49 35.46 10.61
CA VAL A 61 -11.54 33.99 10.45
C VAL A 61 -10.98 33.58 9.09
N ASP A 62 -10.19 32.52 9.06
CA ASP A 62 -9.66 31.96 7.82
C ASP A 62 -10.77 31.26 7.03
N VAL A 63 -11.01 31.74 5.81
CA VAL A 63 -11.99 31.17 4.87
C VAL A 63 -11.33 30.83 3.53
N PRO A 64 -11.77 29.81 2.81
CA PRO A 64 -11.25 29.50 1.49
C PRO A 64 -11.38 30.69 0.53
N LYS A 65 -10.33 30.94 -0.25
CA LYS A 65 -10.39 31.94 -1.34
C LYS A 65 -11.28 31.46 -2.45
N ILE A 66 -12.11 32.36 -2.98
CA ILE A 66 -12.75 32.15 -4.27
C ILE A 66 -11.75 32.44 -5.40
N ARG A 67 -11.99 31.94 -6.62
CA ARG A 67 -11.04 32.05 -7.74
C ARG A 67 -10.66 33.51 -8.04
N ALA A 68 -11.56 34.46 -7.84
CA ALA A 68 -11.31 35.88 -8.06
C ALA A 68 -10.29 36.48 -7.06
N ASP A 69 -10.13 35.88 -5.89
CA ASP A 69 -9.21 36.33 -4.83
C ASP A 69 -7.85 35.62 -4.90
N CYS A 70 -7.70 34.66 -5.81
CA CYS A 70 -6.48 33.86 -5.90
C CYS A 70 -5.35 34.66 -6.55
N THR A 71 -4.19 34.63 -5.90
CA THR A 71 -2.91 35.11 -6.45
C THR A 71 -2.37 34.09 -7.48
N ALA A 72 -1.32 34.46 -8.20
CA ALA A 72 -0.65 33.53 -9.13
C ALA A 72 -0.08 32.30 -8.37
N GLU A 73 0.35 32.46 -7.12
CA GLU A 73 0.80 31.36 -6.27
C GLU A 73 -0.37 30.44 -5.88
N ASP A 74 -1.51 31.01 -5.49
CA ASP A 74 -2.72 30.24 -5.19
C ASP A 74 -3.19 29.41 -6.39
N LEU A 75 -3.13 29.98 -7.59
CA LEU A 75 -3.47 29.27 -8.82
C LEU A 75 -2.54 28.07 -9.07
N ARG A 76 -1.23 28.21 -8.82
CA ARG A 76 -0.28 27.09 -8.91
C ARG A 76 -0.62 25.97 -7.90
N LYS A 77 -1.01 26.33 -6.66
CA LYS A 77 -1.48 25.34 -5.67
C LYS A 77 -2.71 24.58 -6.16
N LEU A 78 -3.69 25.28 -6.69
CA LEU A 78 -4.90 24.67 -7.27
C LEU A 78 -4.59 23.77 -8.47
N GLU A 79 -3.66 24.19 -9.34
CA GLU A 79 -3.20 23.35 -10.46
C GLU A 79 -2.52 22.06 -9.99
N LYS A 80 -1.66 22.14 -8.95
CA LYS A 80 -1.04 20.96 -8.35
C LYS A 80 -2.09 20.01 -7.73
N ASN A 81 -3.05 20.55 -6.98
CA ASN A 81 -4.16 19.75 -6.45
C ASN A 81 -4.94 19.03 -7.57
N ALA A 82 -5.25 19.73 -8.65
CA ALA A 82 -5.94 19.15 -9.81
C ALA A 82 -5.08 18.09 -10.53
N LYS A 83 -3.76 18.32 -10.62
CA LYS A 83 -2.81 17.36 -11.22
C LYS A 83 -2.73 16.07 -10.40
N ALA A 84 -2.65 16.15 -9.06
CA ALA A 84 -2.66 14.99 -8.17
C ALA A 84 -3.94 14.17 -8.33
N ASN A 85 -5.11 14.83 -8.32
CA ASN A 85 -6.40 14.17 -8.57
C ASN A 85 -6.42 13.45 -9.93
N LYS A 86 -5.98 14.15 -10.99
CA LYS A 86 -5.95 13.61 -12.35
C LYS A 86 -5.12 12.31 -12.43
N TRP A 87 -3.92 12.29 -11.83
CA TRP A 87 -3.06 11.11 -11.88
C TRP A 87 -3.71 9.89 -11.24
N LEU A 88 -4.34 10.05 -10.08
CA LEU A 88 -5.06 8.95 -9.42
C LEU A 88 -6.25 8.48 -10.25
N MET A 89 -7.06 9.41 -10.78
CA MET A 89 -8.23 9.07 -11.61
C MET A 89 -7.83 8.35 -12.91
N CYS A 90 -6.77 8.80 -13.58
CA CYS A 90 -6.27 8.17 -14.80
C CYS A 90 -5.69 6.76 -14.55
N GLY A 91 -5.28 6.46 -13.33
CA GLY A 91 -4.79 5.14 -12.93
C GLY A 91 -5.87 4.15 -12.51
N LEU A 92 -7.17 4.48 -12.69
CA LEU A 92 -8.28 3.62 -12.27
C LEU A 92 -9.12 3.14 -13.44
N GLY A 93 -9.39 1.84 -13.45
CA GLY A 93 -10.37 1.27 -14.36
C GLY A 93 -11.82 1.65 -13.99
N PRO A 94 -12.78 1.56 -14.94
CA PRO A 94 -14.16 2.02 -14.74
C PRO A 94 -14.84 1.48 -13.48
N ASN A 95 -14.66 0.20 -13.20
CA ASN A 95 -15.27 -0.45 -12.01
C ASN A 95 -14.73 0.08 -10.68
N LYS A 96 -13.53 0.68 -10.66
CA LYS A 96 -12.94 1.26 -9.46
C LYS A 96 -13.26 2.74 -9.32
N TYR A 97 -13.46 3.41 -10.43
CA TYR A 97 -13.89 4.80 -10.48
C TYR A 97 -15.19 5.04 -9.71
N ASN A 98 -16.17 4.13 -9.83
CA ASN A 98 -17.47 4.25 -9.14
C ASN A 98 -17.33 4.37 -7.60
N ARG A 99 -16.25 3.85 -7.01
CA ARG A 99 -16.02 3.92 -5.56
C ARG A 99 -15.51 5.27 -5.08
N ILE A 100 -14.93 6.05 -5.99
CA ILE A 100 -14.31 7.34 -5.67
C ILE A 100 -15.08 8.54 -6.19
N GLN A 101 -16.25 8.33 -6.77
CA GLN A 101 -17.07 9.41 -7.37
C GLN A 101 -17.40 10.54 -6.38
N SER A 102 -17.55 10.22 -5.09
CA SER A 102 -17.82 11.20 -4.03
C SER A 102 -16.56 11.88 -3.50
N CYS A 103 -15.37 11.42 -3.89
CA CYS A 103 -14.11 11.99 -3.43
C CYS A 103 -13.81 13.29 -4.18
N THR A 104 -13.44 14.32 -3.45
CA THR A 104 -13.13 15.65 -4.00
C THR A 104 -11.63 15.93 -4.06
N THR A 105 -10.82 15.22 -3.27
CA THR A 105 -9.37 15.41 -3.15
C THR A 105 -8.60 14.14 -3.45
N ALA A 106 -7.34 14.30 -3.86
CA ALA A 106 -6.42 13.18 -4.11
C ALA A 106 -6.24 12.31 -2.86
N LYS A 107 -6.19 12.94 -1.68
CA LYS A 107 -6.11 12.22 -0.41
C LYS A 107 -7.33 11.33 -0.18
N GLU A 108 -8.54 11.87 -0.34
CA GLU A 108 -9.77 11.09 -0.18
C GLU A 108 -9.82 9.90 -1.16
N ILE A 109 -9.39 10.09 -2.41
CA ILE A 109 -9.29 9.02 -3.40
C ILE A 109 -8.34 7.93 -2.91
N TRP A 110 -7.14 8.33 -2.49
CA TRP A 110 -6.10 7.40 -2.03
C TRP A 110 -6.54 6.62 -0.80
N ASP A 111 -7.04 7.32 0.23
CA ASP A 111 -7.52 6.73 1.48
C ASP A 111 -8.70 5.77 1.22
N THR A 112 -9.65 6.15 0.37
CA THR A 112 -10.79 5.30 -0.01
C THR A 112 -10.33 4.01 -0.70
N LEU A 113 -9.39 4.11 -1.64
CA LEU A 113 -8.82 2.95 -2.32
C LEU A 113 -8.04 2.06 -1.36
N GLN A 114 -7.30 2.66 -0.43
CA GLN A 114 -6.55 1.94 0.58
C GLN A 114 -7.48 1.16 1.52
N VAL A 115 -8.50 1.81 2.05
CA VAL A 115 -9.48 1.15 2.92
C VAL A 115 -10.22 0.02 2.17
N ALA A 116 -10.60 0.26 0.93
CA ALA A 116 -11.34 -0.72 0.13
C ALA A 116 -10.53 -1.99 -0.22
N ASN A 117 -9.21 -1.89 -0.32
CA ASN A 117 -8.36 -3.01 -0.76
C ASN A 117 -7.51 -3.61 0.38
N GLU A 118 -7.14 -2.82 1.38
CA GLU A 118 -6.34 -3.26 2.52
C GLU A 118 -7.17 -3.44 3.81
N GLY A 119 -8.38 -2.90 3.83
CA GLY A 119 -9.23 -2.86 5.01
C GLY A 119 -8.90 -1.70 5.96
N THR A 120 -9.76 -1.51 6.94
CA THR A 120 -9.56 -0.50 8.00
C THR A 120 -8.36 -0.87 8.88
N VAL A 121 -7.88 0.09 9.67
CA VAL A 121 -6.82 -0.14 10.67
C VAL A 121 -7.19 -1.28 11.62
N GLN A 122 -8.47 -1.38 12.00
CA GLN A 122 -8.96 -2.44 12.87
C GLN A 122 -8.87 -3.82 12.20
N VAL A 123 -9.27 -3.93 10.92
CA VAL A 123 -9.19 -5.17 10.14
C VAL A 123 -7.73 -5.59 9.96
N LYS A 124 -6.83 -4.65 9.63
CA LYS A 124 -5.38 -4.92 9.53
C LYS A 124 -4.80 -5.43 10.84
N ARG A 125 -5.20 -4.81 11.97
CA ARG A 125 -4.74 -5.23 13.30
C ARG A 125 -5.22 -6.65 13.63
N SER A 126 -6.51 -6.95 13.42
CA SER A 126 -7.08 -8.28 13.67
C SER A 126 -6.41 -9.34 12.79
N ARG A 127 -6.22 -9.06 11.49
CA ARG A 127 -5.50 -9.96 10.58
C ARG A 127 -4.06 -10.17 11.03
N GLY A 128 -3.34 -9.11 11.44
CA GLY A 128 -1.98 -9.21 11.96
C GLY A 128 -1.89 -10.08 13.22
N THR A 129 -2.87 -10.00 14.12
CA THR A 129 -2.94 -10.86 15.32
C THR A 129 -3.18 -12.33 14.94
N LEU A 130 -4.09 -12.59 14.00
CA LEU A 130 -4.35 -13.93 13.51
C LEU A 130 -3.10 -14.55 12.84
N LEU A 131 -2.45 -13.81 11.95
CA LEU A 131 -1.22 -14.27 11.27
C LEU A 131 -0.08 -14.49 12.26
N TYR A 132 0.04 -13.65 13.28
CA TYR A 132 1.04 -13.85 14.32
C TYR A 132 0.76 -15.10 15.14
N SER A 133 -0.49 -15.39 15.48
CA SER A 133 -0.86 -16.66 16.10
C SER A 133 -0.56 -17.88 15.21
N GLN A 134 -0.77 -17.75 13.89
CA GLN A 134 -0.36 -18.79 12.94
C GLN A 134 1.17 -18.97 12.89
N TYR A 135 1.92 -17.87 12.99
CA TYR A 135 3.37 -17.92 13.10
C TYR A 135 3.81 -18.61 14.38
N GLU A 136 3.24 -18.28 15.54
CA GLU A 136 3.56 -18.92 16.82
C GLU A 136 3.29 -20.43 16.78
N ASN A 137 2.23 -20.88 16.17
CA ASN A 137 1.81 -22.27 16.05
C ASN A 137 2.28 -22.95 14.74
N PHE A 138 3.23 -22.32 14.04
CA PHE A 138 3.71 -22.85 12.77
C PHE A 138 4.53 -24.12 13.01
N SER A 139 4.14 -25.20 12.33
CA SER A 139 4.80 -26.51 12.42
C SER A 139 4.78 -27.21 11.07
N MET A 140 5.64 -28.19 10.90
CA MET A 140 5.65 -29.09 9.75
C MET A 140 4.40 -29.96 9.76
N LYS A 141 3.78 -30.11 8.59
CA LYS A 141 2.64 -31.02 8.40
C LYS A 141 3.13 -32.41 8.04
N GLU A 142 2.31 -33.41 8.29
CA GLU A 142 2.61 -34.78 7.91
C GLU A 142 2.76 -34.90 6.38
N GLY A 143 3.85 -35.50 5.92
CA GLY A 143 4.17 -35.64 4.51
C GLY A 143 4.64 -34.36 3.78
N GLU A 144 4.78 -33.24 4.47
CA GLU A 144 5.23 -31.97 3.89
C GLU A 144 6.75 -32.00 3.61
N THR A 145 7.15 -31.53 2.44
CA THR A 145 8.56 -31.39 2.06
C THR A 145 9.16 -30.10 2.63
N ILE A 146 10.48 -30.02 2.73
CA ILE A 146 11.19 -28.80 3.17
C ILE A 146 10.87 -27.61 2.26
N GLN A 147 10.76 -27.84 0.96
CA GLN A 147 10.42 -26.80 0.00
C GLN A 147 9.01 -26.22 0.24
N GLU A 148 8.03 -27.07 0.53
CA GLU A 148 6.66 -26.66 0.83
C GLU A 148 6.60 -25.86 2.14
N ILE A 149 7.30 -26.32 3.20
CA ILE A 149 7.42 -25.55 4.45
C ILE A 149 8.01 -24.17 4.17
N TYR A 150 9.12 -24.10 3.44
CA TYR A 150 9.80 -22.86 3.15
C TYR A 150 8.88 -21.87 2.43
N ILE A 151 8.15 -22.32 1.41
CA ILE A 151 7.17 -21.50 0.70
C ILE A 151 6.08 -21.00 1.64
N ARG A 152 5.51 -21.88 2.45
CA ARG A 152 4.43 -21.57 3.39
C ARG A 152 4.89 -20.61 4.50
N PHE A 153 6.08 -20.83 5.05
CA PHE A 153 6.68 -19.97 6.07
C PHE A 153 7.00 -18.57 5.51
N THR A 154 7.61 -18.52 4.33
CA THR A 154 7.97 -17.27 3.65
C THR A 154 6.70 -16.46 3.30
N THR A 155 5.65 -17.13 2.86
CA THR A 155 4.36 -16.47 2.58
C THR A 155 3.81 -15.83 3.84
N LEU A 156 3.76 -16.57 4.95
CA LEU A 156 3.24 -16.08 6.24
C LEU A 156 4.05 -14.89 6.78
N THR A 157 5.37 -14.98 6.75
CA THR A 157 6.26 -13.90 7.24
C THR A 157 6.20 -12.66 6.37
N ASN A 158 6.04 -12.81 5.05
CA ASN A 158 5.82 -11.69 4.13
C ASN A 158 4.46 -11.01 4.34
N GLU A 159 3.41 -11.77 4.65
CA GLU A 159 2.10 -11.19 5.01
C GLU A 159 2.21 -10.40 6.32
N LEU A 160 2.87 -10.93 7.35
CA LEU A 160 3.12 -10.20 8.61
C LEU A 160 3.89 -8.91 8.37
N LYS A 161 4.94 -8.94 7.56
CA LYS A 161 5.73 -7.77 7.17
C LYS A 161 4.87 -6.72 6.45
N SER A 162 3.96 -7.15 5.56
CA SER A 162 3.06 -6.25 4.84
C SER A 162 2.07 -5.51 5.74
N LEU A 163 1.78 -6.07 6.92
CA LEU A 163 0.94 -5.47 7.96
C LEU A 163 1.74 -4.68 9.01
N GLY A 164 3.05 -4.44 8.76
CA GLY A 164 3.93 -3.68 9.65
C GLY A 164 4.52 -4.48 10.82
N ARG A 165 4.37 -5.81 10.83
CA ARG A 165 5.01 -6.69 11.81
C ARG A 165 6.27 -7.32 11.23
N THR A 166 7.41 -6.69 11.47
CA THR A 166 8.71 -7.20 11.01
C THR A 166 9.25 -8.18 12.04
N LEU A 167 9.64 -9.37 11.59
CA LEU A 167 10.32 -10.38 12.38
C LEU A 167 11.81 -10.33 12.05
N LEU A 168 12.67 -10.50 13.04
CA LEU A 168 14.11 -10.58 12.83
C LEU A 168 14.45 -11.87 12.05
N GLU A 169 15.46 -11.82 11.21
CA GLU A 169 15.86 -13.00 10.43
C GLU A 169 16.37 -14.11 11.35
N GLU A 170 17.08 -13.74 12.42
CA GLU A 170 17.56 -14.66 13.46
C GLU A 170 16.41 -15.43 14.10
N ASP A 171 15.35 -14.73 14.52
CA ASP A 171 14.15 -15.35 15.12
C ASP A 171 13.45 -16.33 14.16
N LYS A 172 13.43 -16.00 12.86
CA LYS A 172 12.84 -16.87 11.84
C LYS A 172 13.63 -18.16 11.66
N VAL A 173 14.97 -18.04 11.60
CA VAL A 173 15.87 -19.18 11.46
C VAL A 173 15.79 -20.06 12.70
N GLU A 174 15.91 -19.47 13.90
CA GLU A 174 15.80 -20.20 15.16
C GLU A 174 14.48 -20.97 15.24
N LYS A 175 13.36 -20.33 14.90
CA LYS A 175 12.05 -20.97 14.92
C LYS A 175 11.96 -22.16 13.99
N ILE A 176 12.47 -22.06 12.76
CA ILE A 176 12.47 -23.17 11.81
C ILE A 176 13.29 -24.34 12.39
N LEU A 177 14.50 -24.07 12.86
CA LEU A 177 15.41 -25.11 13.32
C LEU A 177 14.95 -25.79 14.61
N THR A 178 14.36 -25.02 15.54
CA THR A 178 14.06 -25.53 16.88
C THR A 178 12.62 -26.01 17.08
N ARG A 179 11.66 -25.49 16.31
CA ARG A 179 10.22 -25.72 16.55
C ARG A 179 9.43 -26.23 15.36
N VAL A 180 9.93 -26.03 14.14
CA VAL A 180 9.18 -26.37 12.93
C VAL A 180 9.58 -27.71 12.39
N LEU A 181 10.88 -28.02 12.38
CA LEU A 181 11.39 -29.30 11.90
C LEU A 181 11.15 -30.42 12.92
N PRO A 182 10.85 -31.63 12.47
CA PRO A 182 10.64 -32.75 13.37
C PRO A 182 11.94 -33.20 14.05
N VAL A 183 11.80 -33.82 15.22
CA VAL A 183 12.91 -34.33 16.03
C VAL A 183 13.90 -35.22 15.25
N SER A 184 13.42 -35.94 14.24
CA SER A 184 14.24 -36.74 13.32
C SER A 184 15.32 -35.93 12.57
N TRP A 185 15.23 -34.59 12.57
CA TRP A 185 16.21 -33.70 11.94
C TRP A 185 17.24 -33.11 12.91
N GLU A 186 17.12 -33.35 14.22
CA GLU A 186 18.05 -32.81 15.25
C GLU A 186 19.52 -33.14 14.95
N SER A 187 19.81 -34.38 14.52
CA SER A 187 21.17 -34.79 14.18
C SER A 187 21.75 -34.05 12.96
N LYS A 188 20.90 -33.55 12.05
CA LYS A 188 21.31 -32.77 10.89
C LYS A 188 21.47 -31.30 11.23
N ILE A 189 20.66 -30.78 12.15
CA ILE A 189 20.72 -29.39 12.64
C ILE A 189 21.98 -29.17 13.46
N THR A 190 22.38 -30.14 14.31
CA THR A 190 23.58 -30.06 15.14
C THR A 190 24.88 -30.12 14.34
N ALA A 191 24.82 -30.51 13.06
CA ALA A 191 25.98 -30.58 12.15
C ALA A 191 26.19 -29.29 11.31
N ILE A 192 25.33 -28.27 11.46
CA ILE A 192 25.43 -26.94 10.85
C ILE A 192 26.01 -25.94 11.85
#